data_6a579060624435c50479de42f84a8596
#
_entry.id   6a579060624435c50479de42f84a8596
#
_cell.length_a   1.000
_cell.length_b   1.000
_cell.length_c   1.000
_cell.angle_alpha   90.00
_cell.angle_beta   90.00
_cell.angle_gamma   90.00
#
_symmetry.space_group_name_H-M   'P 1'
#
loop_
_entity.id
_entity.type
_entity.pdbx_description
1 polymer ?
#
loop_
_entity_poly.entity_id
_entity_poly.type
_entity_poly.pdbx_seq_one_letter_code
_entity_poly.pdbx_strand_id
1 'polypeptide(L)'
;MTTFKPGRAETRTISVSAPPARVFAYLSDVRRLPEWAPGFASTVEHDHGDVWRVGEDARPVAVKVAADHGVVDFVSADAPNLGLFARVVPNLAGAELIFSLFFPEDTEPAAVDAQMAVIDEELQAVRAHVER
;
A
#
# COMPACT_ATOMS: atom_id res chain seq x y z
N MET A 1 -17.94 -25.23 11.46
CA MET A 1 -17.92 -24.99 10.01
C MET A 1 -17.13 -23.71 9.72
N THR A 2 -16.19 -23.78 8.79
CA THR A 2 -15.44 -22.62 8.35
C THR A 2 -16.31 -21.78 7.42
N THR A 3 -16.38 -20.48 7.66
CA THR A 3 -17.03 -19.54 6.76
C THR A 3 -15.96 -18.77 5.99
N PHE A 4 -16.24 -18.51 4.70
CA PHE A 4 -15.34 -17.73 3.82
C PHE A 4 -15.99 -16.40 3.47
N LYS A 5 -16.55 -15.74 4.49
CA LYS A 5 -17.27 -14.49 4.30
C LYS A 5 -16.28 -13.34 4.05
N PRO A 6 -16.35 -12.66 2.90
CA PRO A 6 -15.49 -11.53 2.63
C PRO A 6 -15.92 -10.29 3.42
N GLY A 7 -15.00 -9.36 3.58
CA GLY A 7 -15.32 -8.06 4.12
C GLY A 7 -15.71 -7.08 3.01
N ARG A 8 -15.77 -5.81 3.36
CA ARG A 8 -16.01 -4.71 2.43
C ARG A 8 -14.71 -4.37 1.72
N ALA A 9 -14.76 -4.28 0.39
CA ALA A 9 -13.62 -3.95 -0.44
C ALA A 9 -13.69 -2.48 -0.87
N GLU A 10 -12.54 -1.79 -0.78
CA GLU A 10 -12.36 -0.43 -1.30
C GLU A 10 -11.10 -0.40 -2.14
N THR A 11 -11.22 0.14 -3.35
CA THR A 11 -10.08 0.26 -4.26
C THR A 11 -10.01 1.69 -4.77
N ARG A 12 -8.80 2.23 -4.82
CA ARG A 12 -8.51 3.54 -5.39
C ARG A 12 -7.36 3.41 -6.38
N THR A 13 -7.38 4.24 -7.38
CA THR A 13 -6.36 4.21 -8.42
C THR A 13 -5.98 5.64 -8.79
N ILE A 14 -4.73 5.82 -9.23
CA ILE A 14 -4.25 7.10 -9.72
C ILE A 14 -3.36 6.88 -10.95
N SER A 15 -3.56 7.72 -11.96
CA SER A 15 -2.71 7.70 -13.15
C SER A 15 -1.44 8.49 -12.89
N VAL A 16 -0.31 7.97 -13.33
CA VAL A 16 1.01 8.55 -13.07
C VAL A 16 1.74 8.76 -14.40
N SER A 17 2.25 9.97 -14.62
CA SER A 17 3.01 10.33 -15.82
C SER A 17 4.47 9.92 -15.64
N ALA A 18 4.70 8.61 -15.56
CA ALA A 18 6.01 8.00 -15.43
C ALA A 18 5.93 6.56 -15.90
N PRO A 19 7.05 5.94 -16.29
CA PRO A 19 7.04 4.52 -16.66
C PRO A 19 6.68 3.64 -15.46
N PRO A 20 5.99 2.51 -15.67
CA PRO A 20 5.65 1.61 -14.56
C PRO A 20 6.86 1.20 -13.72
N ALA A 21 8.01 0.98 -14.35
CA ALA A 21 9.22 0.58 -13.62
C ALA A 21 9.67 1.63 -12.60
N ARG A 22 9.50 2.92 -12.92
CA ARG A 22 9.86 4.00 -11.99
C ARG A 22 8.91 4.07 -10.81
N VAL A 23 7.61 3.90 -11.06
CA VAL A 23 6.60 3.88 -10.00
C VAL A 23 6.85 2.68 -9.08
N PHE A 24 7.11 1.52 -9.69
CA PHE A 24 7.38 0.30 -8.93
C PHE A 24 8.64 0.45 -8.07
N ALA A 25 9.72 0.98 -8.64
CA ALA A 25 10.98 1.16 -7.90
C ALA A 25 10.79 2.06 -6.67
N TYR A 26 10.02 3.12 -6.82
CA TYR A 26 9.72 4.03 -5.71
C TYR A 26 8.87 3.34 -4.65
N LEU A 27 7.79 2.70 -5.07
CA LEU A 27 6.83 2.08 -4.17
C LEU A 27 7.44 0.91 -3.39
N SER A 28 8.29 0.12 -4.04
CA SER A 28 8.91 -1.07 -3.42
C SER A 28 10.11 -0.74 -2.53
N ASP A 29 10.58 0.49 -2.55
CA ASP A 29 11.67 0.93 -1.66
C ASP A 29 11.07 1.30 -0.30
N VAL A 30 11.13 0.35 0.64
CA VAL A 30 10.48 0.48 1.95
C VAL A 30 10.99 1.69 2.73
N ARG A 31 12.25 2.08 2.53
CA ARG A 31 12.82 3.24 3.23
C ARG A 31 12.18 4.57 2.82
N ARG A 32 11.46 4.58 1.69
CA ARG A 32 10.70 5.76 1.25
C ARG A 32 9.27 5.79 1.77
N LEU A 33 8.84 4.74 2.49
CA LEU A 33 7.48 4.67 3.03
C LEU A 33 7.11 5.92 3.87
N PRO A 34 8.00 6.46 4.71
CA PRO A 34 7.67 7.69 5.43
C PRO A 34 7.43 8.91 4.53
N GLU A 35 7.90 8.90 3.30
CA GLU A 35 7.70 10.02 2.36
C GLU A 35 6.28 10.08 1.83
N TRP A 36 5.64 8.91 1.63
CA TRP A 36 4.30 8.88 1.05
C TRP A 36 3.21 8.37 2.00
N ALA A 37 3.58 7.72 3.08
CA ALA A 37 2.63 7.19 4.07
C ALA A 37 3.07 7.53 5.50
N PRO A 38 3.32 8.82 5.84
CA PRO A 38 3.88 9.18 7.15
C PRO A 38 2.95 8.86 8.32
N GLY A 39 1.64 8.84 8.10
CA GLY A 39 0.69 8.47 9.14
C GLY A 39 0.73 7.00 9.51
N PHE A 40 1.12 6.16 8.55
CA PHE A 40 1.27 4.72 8.78
C PHE A 40 2.67 4.39 9.27
N ALA A 41 3.69 4.99 8.68
CA ALA A 41 5.09 4.64 8.90
C ALA A 41 5.95 5.89 9.01
N SER A 42 5.91 6.56 10.17
CA SER A 42 6.78 7.71 10.42
C SER A 42 8.25 7.32 10.40
N THR A 43 8.55 6.07 10.78
CA THR A 43 9.90 5.48 10.74
C THR A 43 9.81 4.07 10.22
N VAL A 44 10.88 3.59 9.60
CA VAL A 44 11.00 2.19 9.16
C VAL A 44 12.37 1.66 9.52
N GLU A 45 12.42 0.40 9.92
CA GLU A 45 13.66 -0.29 10.24
C GLU A 45 13.55 -1.74 9.76
N HIS A 46 14.56 -2.20 9.04
CA HIS A 46 14.57 -3.58 8.57
C HIS A 46 14.75 -4.54 9.74
N ASP A 47 13.92 -5.57 9.81
CA ASP A 47 14.00 -6.59 10.85
C ASP A 47 14.71 -7.84 10.27
N HIS A 48 14.02 -8.60 9.45
CA HIS A 48 14.60 -9.79 8.81
C HIS A 48 13.78 -10.14 7.55
N GLY A 49 14.43 -10.73 6.55
CA GLY A 49 13.75 -11.14 5.33
C GLY A 49 12.94 -9.98 4.72
N ASP A 50 11.64 -10.18 4.52
CA ASP A 50 10.74 -9.15 4.01
C ASP A 50 9.99 -8.40 5.13
N VAL A 51 10.36 -8.62 6.39
CA VAL A 51 9.70 -7.99 7.54
C VAL A 51 10.44 -6.73 7.96
N TRP A 52 9.66 -5.66 8.12
CA TRP A 52 10.12 -4.36 8.58
C TRP A 52 9.35 -3.94 9.83
N ARG A 53 9.99 -3.17 10.68
CA ARG A 53 9.33 -2.54 11.83
C ARG A 53 8.95 -1.13 11.42
N VAL A 54 7.66 -0.79 11.52
CA VAL A 54 7.16 0.49 11.04
C VAL A 54 6.46 1.27 12.15
N GLY A 55 6.68 2.59 12.15
CA GLY A 55 6.05 3.51 13.09
C GLY A 55 6.67 3.44 14.47
N GLU A 56 6.18 4.31 15.36
CA GLU A 56 6.67 4.39 16.74
C GLU A 56 6.44 3.10 17.51
N ASP A 57 5.38 2.37 17.18
CA ASP A 57 5.05 1.10 17.85
C ASP A 57 5.88 -0.06 17.32
N ALA A 58 6.75 0.17 16.35
CA ALA A 58 7.58 -0.86 15.73
C ALA A 58 6.77 -2.07 15.27
N ARG A 59 5.64 -1.82 14.58
CA ARG A 59 4.75 -2.89 14.11
C ARG A 59 5.43 -3.71 13.03
N PRO A 60 5.30 -5.05 13.07
CA PRO A 60 5.91 -5.89 12.05
C PRO A 60 5.05 -5.90 10.78
N VAL A 61 5.64 -5.44 9.67
CA VAL A 61 4.99 -5.40 8.36
C VAL A 61 5.85 -6.20 7.39
N ALA A 62 5.22 -7.17 6.72
CA ALA A 62 5.88 -7.91 5.65
C ALA A 62 5.60 -7.19 4.33
N VAL A 63 6.66 -6.90 3.58
CA VAL A 63 6.53 -6.26 2.27
C VAL A 63 6.77 -7.30 1.19
N LYS A 64 5.69 -7.73 0.53
CA LYS A 64 5.71 -8.78 -0.48
C LYS A 64 5.83 -8.15 -1.85
N VAL A 65 6.89 -8.46 -2.57
CA VAL A 65 7.22 -7.82 -3.84
C VAL A 65 7.30 -8.86 -4.95
N ALA A 66 6.64 -8.61 -6.07
CA ALA A 66 6.77 -9.39 -7.29
C ALA A 66 6.98 -8.42 -8.46
N ALA A 67 8.25 -8.17 -8.79
CA ALA A 67 8.63 -7.14 -9.76
C ALA A 67 8.03 -7.39 -11.15
N ASP A 68 8.00 -8.64 -11.59
CA ASP A 68 7.51 -9.00 -12.93
C ASP A 68 6.03 -8.70 -13.11
N HIS A 69 5.28 -8.58 -12.03
CA HIS A 69 3.84 -8.35 -12.07
C HIS A 69 3.41 -7.06 -11.39
N GLY A 70 4.36 -6.22 -11.00
CA GLY A 70 4.07 -4.93 -10.37
C GLY A 70 3.38 -5.04 -9.02
N VAL A 71 3.67 -6.09 -8.25
CA VAL A 71 3.03 -6.34 -6.96
C VAL A 71 3.87 -5.80 -5.82
N VAL A 72 3.27 -4.98 -4.97
CA VAL A 72 3.88 -4.55 -3.71
C VAL A 72 2.79 -4.60 -2.64
N ASP A 73 2.80 -5.61 -1.78
CA ASP A 73 1.82 -5.74 -0.72
C ASP A 73 2.47 -5.43 0.63
N PHE A 74 1.82 -4.57 1.40
CA PHE A 74 2.26 -4.21 2.75
C PHE A 74 1.27 -4.86 3.71
N VAL A 75 1.64 -6.00 4.28
CA VAL A 75 0.71 -6.78 5.10
C VAL A 75 1.24 -6.93 6.52
N SER A 76 0.33 -7.05 7.49
CA SER A 76 0.74 -7.36 8.85
C SER A 76 1.46 -8.71 8.87
N ALA A 77 2.64 -8.77 9.48
CA ALA A 77 3.38 -10.03 9.57
C ALA A 77 2.62 -11.05 10.44
N ASP A 78 1.83 -10.57 11.40
CA ASP A 78 1.06 -11.41 12.31
C ASP A 78 -0.30 -11.81 11.73
N ALA A 79 -0.81 -11.05 10.76
CA ALA A 79 -2.11 -11.29 10.14
C ALA A 79 -2.01 -10.96 8.63
N PRO A 80 -1.48 -11.89 7.81
CA PRO A 80 -1.15 -11.57 6.40
C PRO A 80 -2.34 -11.28 5.50
N ASN A 81 -3.57 -11.46 5.97
CA ASN A 81 -4.76 -11.05 5.25
C ASN A 81 -5.17 -9.59 5.54
N LEU A 82 -4.42 -8.90 6.38
CA LEU A 82 -4.65 -7.49 6.70
C LEU A 82 -3.51 -6.65 6.16
N GLY A 83 -3.85 -5.64 5.39
CA GLY A 83 -2.85 -4.74 4.85
C GLY A 83 -3.32 -3.96 3.64
N LEU A 84 -2.36 -3.37 2.96
CA LEU A 84 -2.57 -2.65 1.71
C LEU A 84 -2.04 -3.50 0.57
N PHE A 85 -2.89 -3.78 -0.40
CA PHE A 85 -2.53 -4.58 -1.58
C PHE A 85 -2.37 -3.62 -2.76
N ALA A 86 -1.14 -3.49 -3.25
CA ALA A 86 -0.82 -2.51 -4.28
C ALA A 86 -0.39 -3.16 -5.58
N ARG A 87 -0.77 -2.53 -6.69
CA ARG A 87 -0.40 -2.97 -8.03
C ARG A 87 0.03 -1.77 -8.86
N VAL A 88 1.10 -1.96 -9.63
CA VAL A 88 1.56 -1.00 -10.61
C VAL A 88 1.43 -1.64 -11.98
N VAL A 89 0.59 -1.07 -12.83
CA VAL A 89 0.35 -1.62 -14.18
C VAL A 89 0.59 -0.54 -15.23
N PRO A 90 0.91 -0.94 -16.48
CA PRO A 90 0.99 0.03 -17.57
C PRO A 90 -0.37 0.69 -17.82
N ASN A 91 -0.34 1.99 -18.07
CA ASN A 91 -1.47 2.75 -18.57
C ASN A 91 -0.96 3.50 -19.79
N LEU A 92 -1.05 2.86 -20.95
CA LEU A 92 -0.45 3.35 -22.20
C LEU A 92 1.05 3.66 -21.97
N ALA A 93 1.48 4.90 -22.19
CA ALA A 93 2.88 5.30 -21.99
C ALA A 93 3.24 5.58 -20.51
N GLY A 94 2.23 5.69 -19.66
CA GLY A 94 2.42 5.94 -18.24
C GLY A 94 2.11 4.72 -17.40
N ALA A 95 1.71 4.96 -16.16
CA ALA A 95 1.39 3.90 -15.21
C ALA A 95 0.08 4.18 -14.49
N GLU A 96 -0.53 3.11 -14.00
CA GLU A 96 -1.65 3.19 -13.07
C GLU A 96 -1.23 2.54 -11.77
N LEU A 97 -1.40 3.25 -10.66
CA LEU A 97 -1.14 2.74 -9.31
C LEU A 97 -2.47 2.44 -8.66
N ILE A 98 -2.64 1.21 -8.18
CA ILE A 98 -3.91 0.70 -7.66
C ILE A 98 -3.69 0.22 -6.23
N PHE A 99 -4.47 0.77 -5.29
CA PHE A 99 -4.45 0.36 -3.89
C PHE A 99 -5.80 -0.26 -3.53
N SER A 100 -5.77 -1.43 -2.89
CA SER A 100 -6.97 -2.10 -2.41
C SER A 100 -6.85 -2.40 -0.92
N LEU A 101 -7.92 -2.11 -0.18
CA LEU A 101 -8.03 -2.43 1.24
C LEU A 101 -9.34 -3.17 1.50
N PHE A 102 -9.35 -3.95 2.56
CA PHE A 102 -10.52 -4.74 2.94
C PHE A 102 -10.83 -4.50 4.40
N PHE A 103 -12.11 -4.27 4.69
CA PHE A 103 -12.59 -3.95 6.04
C PHE A 103 -13.59 -5.00 6.49
N PRO A 104 -13.65 -5.33 7.80
CA PRO A 104 -14.77 -6.10 8.31
C PRO A 104 -16.09 -5.44 7.91
N GLU A 105 -17.10 -6.27 7.60
CA GLU A 105 -18.40 -5.78 7.12
C GLU A 105 -19.08 -4.79 8.08
N ASP A 106 -18.84 -4.97 9.37
CA ASP A 106 -19.43 -4.13 10.41
C ASP A 106 -18.63 -2.86 10.73
N THR A 107 -17.58 -2.59 9.94
CA THR A 107 -16.82 -1.34 10.09
C THR A 107 -17.73 -0.14 9.84
N GLU A 108 -17.68 0.84 10.74
CA GLU A 108 -18.48 2.05 10.60
C GLU A 108 -18.15 2.77 9.29
N PRO A 109 -19.15 3.21 8.50
CA PRO A 109 -18.89 3.91 7.24
C PRO A 109 -17.97 5.12 7.39
N ALA A 110 -18.10 5.86 8.48
CA ALA A 110 -17.22 7.02 8.72
C ALA A 110 -15.77 6.62 8.90
N ALA A 111 -15.52 5.45 9.50
CA ALA A 111 -14.16 4.94 9.67
C ALA A 111 -13.56 4.50 8.33
N VAL A 112 -14.36 3.87 7.46
CA VAL A 112 -13.94 3.52 6.10
C VAL A 112 -13.60 4.78 5.32
N ASP A 113 -14.49 5.78 5.35
CA ASP A 113 -14.29 7.04 4.62
C ASP A 113 -13.03 7.77 5.08
N ALA A 114 -12.77 7.80 6.39
CA ALA A 114 -11.56 8.43 6.93
C ALA A 114 -10.30 7.70 6.45
N GLN A 115 -10.30 6.38 6.45
CA GLN A 115 -9.16 5.60 5.97
C GLN A 115 -8.94 5.81 4.47
N MET A 116 -10.01 5.84 3.69
CA MET A 116 -9.88 6.02 2.24
C MET A 116 -9.43 7.43 1.87
N ALA A 117 -9.74 8.44 2.69
CA ALA A 117 -9.20 9.78 2.50
C ALA A 117 -7.68 9.79 2.68
N VAL A 118 -7.15 9.03 3.65
CA VAL A 118 -5.71 8.85 3.83
C VAL A 118 -5.11 8.16 2.62
N ILE A 119 -5.76 7.11 2.10
CA ILE A 119 -5.30 6.41 0.91
C ILE A 119 -5.20 7.35 -0.29
N ASP A 120 -6.18 8.23 -0.48
CA ASP A 120 -6.15 9.21 -1.57
C ASP A 120 -4.94 10.15 -1.44
N GLU A 121 -4.62 10.59 -0.23
CA GLU A 121 -3.43 11.40 0.03
C GLU A 121 -2.14 10.64 -0.27
N GLU A 122 -2.10 9.38 0.11
CA GLU A 122 -0.92 8.53 -0.13
C GLU A 122 -0.67 8.33 -1.64
N LEU A 123 -1.73 8.06 -2.40
CA LEU A 123 -1.62 7.93 -3.85
C LEU A 123 -1.09 9.22 -4.48
N GLN A 124 -1.59 10.37 -4.05
CA GLN A 124 -1.13 11.66 -4.57
C GLN A 124 0.32 11.92 -4.20
N ALA A 125 0.75 11.53 -3.00
CA ALA A 125 2.13 11.68 -2.56
C ALA A 125 3.08 10.84 -3.41
N VAL A 126 2.73 9.58 -3.69
CA VAL A 126 3.53 8.73 -4.59
C VAL A 126 3.66 9.40 -5.95
N ARG A 127 2.54 9.84 -6.53
CA ARG A 127 2.57 10.49 -7.84
C ARG A 127 3.46 11.73 -7.84
N ALA A 128 3.35 12.56 -6.82
CA ALA A 128 4.14 13.79 -6.73
C ALA A 128 5.63 13.51 -6.66
N HIS A 129 6.04 12.48 -5.92
CA HIS A 129 7.45 12.11 -5.81
C HIS A 129 7.99 11.50 -7.10
N VAL A 130 7.19 10.67 -7.77
CA VAL A 130 7.64 9.93 -8.96
C VAL A 130 7.68 10.84 -10.19
N GLU A 131 6.78 11.81 -10.30
CA GLU A 131 6.69 12.71 -11.46
C GLU A 131 7.69 13.86 -11.42
N ARG A 132 8.46 13.98 -10.36
CA ARG A 132 9.49 15.03 -10.26
C ARG A 132 10.58 14.89 -11.32
#